data_7abf62571becace8d05ba4c084a128e8
#
_entry.id   7abf62571becace8d05ba4c084a128e8
#
_cell.length_a   1.000
_cell.length_b   1.000
_cell.length_c   1.000
_cell.angle_alpha   90.00
_cell.angle_beta   90.00
_cell.angle_gamma   90.00
#
_symmetry.space_group_name_H-M   'P 1'
#
loop_
_entity.id
_entity.type
_entity.pdbx_description
1 polymer ?
#
loop_
_entity_poly.entity_id
_entity_poly.type
_entity_poly.pdbx_seq_one_letter_code
_entity_poly.pdbx_strand_id
1 'polypeptide(L)'
;FCLSRGLGDVYKRQNFDNAEEAIKYLKEQASFPIVLKADGLALGKGVLICNTLEEALAGVDEIMLDKKFGAAGNRMVIEEFMTGREVSVLSFVDGKTIRIMTSAQDHKRAKDGDQGLNTGGMGTFSPSPFYTEEVDAFCKKYIYQATVDAMAAEGRPFKGVIFFGLMLTPNGPKVLEYNARFGDPEAQVVLPRMKNDIIEVMEACVDGTLDQIDLQFEDNAAVCVVLASDGYPVSYEKGFVISGLENFDGKDGYYCFHAGTKLTDKGIVTNGGRVLGVTAKGADLKEARANAYAATEWISFENKYMRHDIGKAIDEA
;
A
#
# COMPACT_ATOMS: atom_id res chain seq x y z
N PHE A 1 -3.14 -1.50 20.17
CA PHE A 1 -1.90 -2.25 20.28
C PHE A 1 -0.72 -1.29 20.50
N CYS A 2 -0.13 -1.32 21.68
CA CYS A 2 0.89 -0.36 22.09
C CYS A 2 2.30 -0.88 21.81
N LEU A 3 2.68 -1.07 20.55
CA LEU A 3 4.06 -1.36 20.13
C LEU A 3 5.02 -0.19 20.35
N SER A 4 4.50 0.92 20.82
CA SER A 4 5.20 2.19 20.88
C SER A 4 5.86 2.53 22.23
N ARG A 5 5.74 1.68 23.24
CA ARG A 5 6.43 1.90 24.51
C ARG A 5 7.91 1.56 24.39
N GLY A 6 8.72 2.54 24.06
CA GLY A 6 10.19 2.42 24.02
C GLY A 6 10.84 2.81 22.68
N LEU A 7 10.07 3.03 21.63
CA LEU A 7 10.54 3.57 20.36
C LEU A 7 10.30 5.08 20.40
N GLY A 8 11.33 5.88 20.59
CA GLY A 8 11.22 7.33 20.73
C GLY A 8 10.23 7.97 19.75
N ASP A 9 9.52 8.96 20.23
CA ASP A 9 8.57 9.85 19.55
C ASP A 9 7.53 9.16 18.66
N VAL A 10 6.69 8.35 19.32
CA VAL A 10 5.56 7.69 18.72
C VAL A 10 4.49 8.73 18.38
N TYR A 11 3.91 8.66 17.17
CA TYR A 11 2.77 9.47 16.84
C TYR A 11 1.61 9.22 17.82
N LYS A 12 0.85 10.27 18.15
CA LYS A 12 -0.23 10.18 19.11
C LYS A 12 -1.34 9.29 18.55
N ARG A 13 -1.63 8.22 19.28
CA ARG A 13 -2.66 7.24 18.94
C ARG A 13 -3.42 6.83 20.20
N GLN A 14 -4.74 6.90 20.17
CA GLN A 14 -5.61 6.49 21.26
C GLN A 14 -6.72 5.57 20.75
N ASN A 15 -7.03 4.53 21.51
CA ASN A 15 -8.12 3.61 21.23
C ASN A 15 -9.32 3.91 22.12
N PHE A 16 -10.52 3.89 21.55
CA PHE A 16 -11.77 4.15 22.24
C PHE A 16 -12.78 3.04 21.93
N ASP A 17 -13.38 2.48 22.95
CA ASP A 17 -14.53 1.57 22.87
C ASP A 17 -15.84 2.23 23.34
N ASN A 18 -15.77 3.49 23.76
CA ASN A 18 -16.86 4.34 24.19
C ASN A 18 -16.85 5.67 23.43
N ALA A 19 -17.97 6.01 22.79
CA ALA A 19 -18.09 7.23 22.00
C ALA A 19 -17.99 8.52 22.85
N GLU A 20 -18.51 8.52 24.07
CA GLU A 20 -18.45 9.68 24.96
C GLU A 20 -17.00 10.02 25.36
N GLU A 21 -16.18 8.99 25.63
CA GLU A 21 -14.76 9.17 25.92
C GLU A 21 -13.98 9.69 24.71
N ALA A 22 -14.29 9.18 23.50
CA ALA A 22 -13.73 9.68 22.25
C ALA A 22 -14.07 11.16 22.02
N ILE A 23 -15.34 11.53 22.20
CA ILE A 23 -15.82 12.92 22.11
C ILE A 23 -15.12 13.82 23.13
N LYS A 24 -14.98 13.36 24.37
CA LYS A 24 -14.27 14.09 25.40
C LYS A 24 -12.81 14.35 25.02
N TYR A 25 -12.12 13.31 24.55
CA TYR A 25 -10.73 13.44 24.09
C TYR A 25 -10.60 14.45 22.94
N LEU A 26 -11.50 14.39 21.93
CA LEU A 26 -11.50 15.33 20.82
C LEU A 26 -11.68 16.78 21.26
N LYS A 27 -12.54 17.03 22.24
CA LYS A 27 -12.80 18.38 22.77
C LYS A 27 -11.67 18.94 23.62
N GLU A 28 -10.97 18.08 24.35
CA GLU A 28 -10.01 18.51 25.37
C GLU A 28 -8.55 18.46 24.90
N GLN A 29 -8.19 17.54 24.01
CA GLN A 29 -6.80 17.24 23.72
C GLN A 29 -6.44 17.16 22.23
N ALA A 30 -7.42 17.13 21.32
CA ALA A 30 -7.15 16.98 19.91
C ALA A 30 -6.59 18.25 19.26
N SER A 31 -5.62 18.07 18.37
CA SER A 31 -5.20 19.07 17.39
C SER A 31 -5.65 18.63 16.01
N PHE A 32 -5.95 19.59 15.13
CA PHE A 32 -6.47 19.30 13.79
C PHE A 32 -5.46 19.67 12.70
N PRO A 33 -5.44 18.94 11.55
CA PRO A 33 -6.27 17.79 11.22
C PRO A 33 -6.01 16.58 12.14
N ILE A 34 -7.00 15.66 12.22
CA ILE A 34 -6.91 14.41 12.99
C ILE A 34 -7.47 13.25 12.18
N VAL A 35 -7.04 12.03 12.47
CA VAL A 35 -7.49 10.82 11.76
C VAL A 35 -8.31 9.94 12.68
N LEU A 36 -9.52 9.57 12.24
CA LEU A 36 -10.38 8.59 12.91
C LEU A 36 -10.37 7.31 12.10
N LYS A 37 -10.17 6.16 12.75
CA LYS A 37 -10.17 4.84 12.09
C LYS A 37 -11.10 3.89 12.84
N ALA A 38 -11.97 3.18 12.12
CA ALA A 38 -12.68 2.04 12.69
C ALA A 38 -11.67 0.92 13.00
N ASP A 39 -11.74 0.33 14.22
CA ASP A 39 -10.82 -0.72 14.68
C ASP A 39 -11.31 -2.12 14.27
N GLY A 40 -11.48 -2.33 12.97
CA GLY A 40 -11.90 -3.59 12.41
C GLY A 40 -11.85 -3.59 10.89
N LEU A 41 -12.27 -4.71 10.28
CA LEU A 41 -12.26 -4.86 8.83
C LEU A 41 -13.30 -3.92 8.18
N ALA A 42 -12.86 -2.80 7.65
CA ALA A 42 -13.69 -1.82 6.94
C ALA A 42 -13.27 -1.64 5.47
N LEU A 43 -12.46 -2.56 4.92
CA LEU A 43 -12.02 -2.60 3.52
C LEU A 43 -11.42 -1.26 3.02
N GLY A 44 -10.64 -0.59 3.88
CA GLY A 44 -10.03 0.72 3.57
C GLY A 44 -10.99 1.91 3.60
N LYS A 45 -12.28 1.70 3.92
CA LYS A 45 -13.30 2.79 3.95
C LYS A 45 -13.52 3.38 5.33
N GLY A 46 -13.01 2.74 6.38
CA GLY A 46 -13.20 3.16 7.78
C GLY A 46 -12.16 4.17 8.27
N VAL A 47 -11.59 5.00 7.39
CA VAL A 47 -10.60 6.04 7.73
C VAL A 47 -11.17 7.39 7.34
N LEU A 48 -11.30 8.29 8.31
CA LEU A 48 -11.78 9.65 8.14
C LEU A 48 -10.68 10.63 8.54
N ILE A 49 -10.35 11.57 7.67
CA ILE A 49 -9.47 12.71 7.96
C ILE A 49 -10.38 13.89 8.27
N CYS A 50 -10.30 14.41 9.50
CA CYS A 50 -11.15 15.47 9.99
C CYS A 50 -10.31 16.75 10.18
N ASN A 51 -10.68 17.82 9.52
CA ASN A 51 -9.96 19.10 9.58
C ASN A 51 -10.46 19.99 10.71
N THR A 52 -11.66 19.73 11.23
CA THR A 52 -12.28 20.49 12.31
C THR A 52 -12.85 19.57 13.38
N LEU A 53 -13.15 20.15 14.54
CA LEU A 53 -13.82 19.43 15.63
C LEU A 53 -15.20 18.92 15.20
N GLU A 54 -15.95 19.74 14.44
CA GLU A 54 -17.28 19.37 13.97
C GLU A 54 -17.24 18.14 13.07
N GLU A 55 -16.28 18.10 12.13
CA GLU A 55 -16.06 16.93 11.27
C GLU A 55 -15.67 15.69 12.10
N ALA A 56 -14.83 15.87 13.11
CA ALA A 56 -14.41 14.77 13.97
C ALA A 56 -15.57 14.22 14.83
N LEU A 57 -16.42 15.09 15.39
CA LEU A 57 -17.60 14.67 16.13
C LEU A 57 -18.60 13.90 15.23
N ALA A 58 -18.87 14.42 14.03
CA ALA A 58 -19.67 13.69 13.04
C ALA A 58 -19.06 12.34 12.65
N GLY A 59 -17.72 12.27 12.57
CA GLY A 59 -16.99 11.02 12.34
C GLY A 59 -17.14 9.99 13.47
N VAL A 60 -17.17 10.43 14.72
CA VAL A 60 -17.49 9.55 15.87
C VAL A 60 -18.90 8.98 15.74
N ASP A 61 -19.88 9.84 15.42
CA ASP A 61 -21.27 9.41 15.22
C ASP A 61 -21.33 8.36 14.10
N GLU A 62 -20.73 8.63 12.93
CA GLU A 62 -20.72 7.75 11.77
C GLU A 62 -20.10 6.37 12.08
N ILE A 63 -18.95 6.36 12.78
CA ILE A 63 -18.20 5.13 13.08
C ILE A 63 -18.85 4.35 14.22
N MET A 64 -19.07 4.99 15.38
CA MET A 64 -19.40 4.31 16.65
C MET A 64 -20.88 4.24 16.94
N LEU A 65 -21.67 5.26 16.59
CA LEU A 65 -23.10 5.32 16.92
C LEU A 65 -23.96 4.77 15.80
N ASP A 66 -23.80 5.27 14.58
CA ASP A 66 -24.55 4.82 13.39
C ASP A 66 -24.07 3.46 12.88
N LYS A 67 -22.88 3.03 13.34
CA LYS A 67 -22.24 1.76 12.96
C LYS A 67 -22.19 1.55 11.44
N LYS A 68 -21.88 2.60 10.70
CA LYS A 68 -21.75 2.55 9.22
C LYS A 68 -20.83 1.44 8.74
N PHE A 69 -19.85 1.04 9.57
CA PHE A 69 -18.90 -0.04 9.29
C PHE A 69 -19.23 -1.32 10.06
N GLY A 70 -20.48 -1.48 10.55
CA GLY A 70 -20.93 -2.64 11.31
C GLY A 70 -20.11 -2.86 12.58
N ALA A 71 -19.72 -4.10 12.87
CA ALA A 71 -18.95 -4.45 14.06
C ALA A 71 -17.56 -3.80 14.12
N ALA A 72 -16.98 -3.40 12.98
CA ALA A 72 -15.71 -2.69 12.93
C ALA A 72 -15.78 -1.31 13.63
N GLY A 73 -16.96 -0.70 13.69
CA GLY A 73 -17.20 0.56 14.40
C GLY A 73 -17.45 0.43 15.90
N ASN A 74 -17.37 -0.77 16.48
CA ASN A 74 -17.50 -0.93 17.94
C ASN A 74 -16.32 -0.31 18.71
N ARG A 75 -15.18 -0.19 18.09
CA ARG A 75 -13.99 0.48 18.59
C ARG A 75 -13.46 1.43 17.53
N MET A 76 -12.85 2.50 17.99
CA MET A 76 -12.27 3.52 17.12
C MET A 76 -10.87 3.86 17.57
N VAL A 77 -10.01 4.15 16.61
CA VAL A 77 -8.67 4.69 16.84
C VAL A 77 -8.66 6.15 16.42
N ILE A 78 -8.15 7.02 17.29
CA ILE A 78 -7.89 8.42 16.97
C ILE A 78 -6.38 8.60 16.86
N GLU A 79 -5.92 9.13 15.74
CA GLU A 79 -4.49 9.31 15.44
C GLU A 79 -4.20 10.75 15.02
N GLU A 80 -3.00 11.24 15.33
CA GLU A 80 -2.52 12.50 14.77
C GLU A 80 -2.46 12.39 13.23
N PHE A 81 -2.78 13.48 12.55
CA PHE A 81 -2.57 13.57 11.11
C PHE A 81 -1.09 13.78 10.81
N MET A 82 -0.50 12.85 10.09
CA MET A 82 0.90 12.92 9.68
C MET A 82 1.02 13.53 8.30
N THR A 83 2.00 14.41 8.12
CA THR A 83 2.37 14.98 6.82
C THR A 83 3.75 14.48 6.41
N GLY A 84 3.91 14.20 5.14
CA GLY A 84 5.15 13.69 4.61
C GLY A 84 4.92 12.95 3.28
N ARG A 85 5.86 12.10 2.94
CA ARG A 85 5.79 11.27 1.73
C ARG A 85 5.54 9.80 2.13
N GLU A 86 4.53 9.20 1.55
CA GLU A 86 4.26 7.78 1.78
C GLU A 86 5.26 6.92 1.02
N VAL A 87 5.72 5.86 1.68
CA VAL A 87 6.55 4.81 1.09
C VAL A 87 6.08 3.45 1.59
N SER A 88 6.06 2.48 0.70
CA SER A 88 5.71 1.09 1.00
C SER A 88 6.97 0.24 1.05
N VAL A 89 7.09 -0.56 2.11
CA VAL A 89 8.17 -1.54 2.25
C VAL A 89 7.56 -2.89 2.63
N LEU A 90 7.81 -3.89 1.79
CA LEU A 90 7.37 -5.26 2.03
C LEU A 90 8.51 -6.06 2.66
N SER A 91 8.15 -7.09 3.39
CA SER A 91 9.13 -7.98 4.02
C SER A 91 8.63 -9.41 4.13
N PHE A 92 9.58 -10.36 4.09
CA PHE A 92 9.34 -11.74 4.51
C PHE A 92 9.68 -11.90 5.99
N VAL A 93 8.90 -12.70 6.72
CA VAL A 93 9.04 -12.92 8.17
C VAL A 93 8.80 -14.40 8.49
N ASP A 94 9.64 -14.98 9.34
CA ASP A 94 9.56 -16.39 9.79
C ASP A 94 9.18 -16.55 11.27
N GLY A 95 8.78 -15.47 11.93
CA GLY A 95 8.45 -15.42 13.36
C GLY A 95 9.57 -14.85 14.24
N LYS A 96 10.80 -14.80 13.75
CA LYS A 96 11.98 -14.25 14.47
C LYS A 96 12.87 -13.38 13.57
N THR A 97 13.01 -13.78 12.31
CA THR A 97 13.84 -13.11 11.31
C THR A 97 12.96 -12.33 10.34
N ILE A 98 13.41 -11.15 9.93
CA ILE A 98 12.79 -10.36 8.88
C ILE A 98 13.78 -10.12 7.74
N ARG A 99 13.31 -10.25 6.50
CA ARG A 99 14.05 -9.89 5.28
C ARG A 99 13.28 -8.82 4.52
N ILE A 100 13.88 -7.65 4.41
CA ILE A 100 13.26 -6.46 3.81
C ILE A 100 13.43 -6.50 2.30
N MET A 101 12.33 -6.25 1.58
CA MET A 101 12.33 -6.09 0.13
C MET A 101 12.70 -4.66 -0.25
N THR A 102 12.95 -4.43 -1.55
CA THR A 102 13.13 -3.07 -2.08
C THR A 102 11.89 -2.22 -1.84
N SER A 103 12.09 -0.92 -1.62
CA SER A 103 11.01 0.03 -1.38
C SER A 103 10.15 0.26 -2.62
N ALA A 104 8.91 0.67 -2.42
CA ALA A 104 7.99 1.08 -3.48
C ALA A 104 7.21 2.33 -3.06
N GLN A 105 6.60 3.00 -4.01
CA GLN A 105 5.71 4.12 -3.75
C GLN A 105 4.46 4.02 -4.61
N ASP A 106 3.30 3.95 -3.94
CA ASP A 106 1.99 3.84 -4.56
C ASP A 106 1.34 5.22 -4.79
N HIS A 107 0.36 5.26 -5.69
CA HIS A 107 -0.48 6.43 -6.00
C HIS A 107 -1.93 6.08 -5.69
N LYS A 108 -2.40 6.45 -4.51
CA LYS A 108 -3.71 6.01 -3.98
C LYS A 108 -4.90 6.77 -4.55
N ARG A 109 -4.73 8.00 -5.03
CA ARG A 109 -5.83 8.80 -5.57
C ARG A 109 -6.21 8.37 -6.99
N ALA A 110 -7.51 8.44 -7.28
CA ALA A 110 -8.06 7.96 -8.55
C ALA A 110 -7.62 8.78 -9.76
N LYS A 111 -7.36 10.08 -9.60
CA LYS A 111 -7.11 11.01 -10.71
C LYS A 111 -5.71 11.63 -10.63
N ASP A 112 -5.25 12.15 -11.79
CA ASP A 112 -4.02 12.92 -11.90
C ASP A 112 -3.96 14.06 -10.88
N GLY A 113 -2.75 14.43 -10.47
CA GLY A 113 -2.51 15.47 -9.47
C GLY A 113 -2.98 15.08 -8.07
N ASP A 114 -3.05 13.78 -7.77
CA ASP A 114 -3.55 13.25 -6.50
C ASP A 114 -4.95 13.75 -6.14
N GLN A 115 -5.81 13.82 -7.14
CA GLN A 115 -7.22 14.24 -7.00
C GLN A 115 -8.16 13.03 -6.94
N GLY A 116 -9.41 13.31 -6.52
CA GLY A 116 -10.47 12.31 -6.45
C GLY A 116 -10.41 11.44 -5.19
N LEU A 117 -11.13 10.34 -5.23
CA LEU A 117 -11.26 9.41 -4.10
C LEU A 117 -10.02 8.53 -3.94
N ASN A 118 -9.81 8.03 -2.74
CA ASN A 118 -8.84 6.96 -2.47
C ASN A 118 -9.28 5.67 -3.17
N THR A 119 -8.29 4.95 -3.67
CA THR A 119 -8.44 3.66 -4.37
C THR A 119 -7.56 2.59 -3.71
N GLY A 120 -7.50 1.42 -4.31
CA GLY A 120 -6.53 0.39 -3.94
C GLY A 120 -5.11 0.65 -4.48
N GLY A 121 -4.90 1.76 -5.20
CA GLY A 121 -3.65 2.11 -5.90
C GLY A 121 -3.85 2.17 -7.41
N MET A 122 -3.42 3.26 -8.02
CA MET A 122 -3.53 3.52 -9.47
C MET A 122 -2.22 3.32 -10.21
N GLY A 123 -1.18 2.98 -9.48
CA GLY A 123 0.15 2.70 -10.00
C GLY A 123 1.22 2.89 -8.95
N THR A 124 2.38 2.33 -9.21
CA THR A 124 3.48 2.29 -8.26
C THR A 124 4.83 2.23 -8.98
N PHE A 125 5.88 2.58 -8.27
CA PHE A 125 7.24 2.41 -8.77
C PHE A 125 8.18 1.90 -7.67
N SER A 126 9.27 1.28 -8.06
CA SER A 126 10.31 0.73 -7.18
C SER A 126 11.69 0.83 -7.86
N PRO A 127 12.74 1.26 -7.12
CA PRO A 127 12.73 1.68 -5.71
C PRO A 127 12.17 3.09 -5.54
N SER A 128 11.76 3.47 -4.31
CA SER A 128 11.45 4.87 -4.02
C SER A 128 12.75 5.66 -3.79
N PRO A 129 13.02 6.74 -4.55
CA PRO A 129 14.24 7.54 -4.36
C PRO A 129 14.25 8.32 -3.04
N PHE A 130 13.08 8.41 -2.39
CA PHE A 130 12.93 9.07 -1.09
C PHE A 130 13.22 8.15 0.09
N TYR A 131 13.33 6.84 -0.16
CA TYR A 131 13.73 5.85 0.83
C TYR A 131 15.25 5.70 0.82
N THR A 132 15.93 6.68 1.45
CA THR A 132 17.38 6.77 1.50
C THR A 132 18.01 5.71 2.41
N GLU A 133 19.33 5.53 2.32
CA GLU A 133 20.07 4.63 3.23
C GLU A 133 19.90 5.02 4.70
N GLU A 134 19.80 6.33 5.00
CA GLU A 134 19.56 6.82 6.37
C GLU A 134 18.16 6.39 6.87
N VAL A 135 17.15 6.56 6.02
CA VAL A 135 15.78 6.10 6.32
C VAL A 135 15.74 4.59 6.53
N ASP A 136 16.39 3.83 5.66
CA ASP A 136 16.47 2.36 5.76
C ASP A 136 17.15 1.91 7.06
N ALA A 137 18.30 2.52 7.40
CA ALA A 137 19.02 2.23 8.63
C ALA A 137 18.17 2.53 9.88
N PHE A 138 17.44 3.65 9.88
CA PHE A 138 16.50 3.98 10.96
C PHE A 138 15.38 2.93 11.07
N CYS A 139 14.74 2.59 9.95
CA CYS A 139 13.63 1.64 9.93
C CYS A 139 14.09 0.23 10.34
N LYS A 140 15.26 -0.23 9.89
CA LYS A 140 15.85 -1.50 10.33
C LYS A 140 16.07 -1.54 11.82
N LYS A 141 16.60 -0.45 12.40
CA LYS A 141 16.92 -0.37 13.82
C LYS A 141 15.70 -0.26 14.71
N TYR A 142 14.69 0.53 14.31
CA TYR A 142 13.62 0.93 15.22
C TYR A 142 12.23 0.42 14.85
N ILE A 143 12.00 -0.03 13.61
CA ILE A 143 10.67 -0.41 13.13
C ILE A 143 10.60 -1.90 12.81
N TYR A 144 11.41 -2.39 11.88
CA TYR A 144 11.18 -3.71 11.27
C TYR A 144 11.38 -4.87 12.25
N GLN A 145 12.59 -5.04 12.76
CA GLN A 145 12.88 -6.11 13.71
C GLN A 145 12.09 -5.92 15.02
N ALA A 146 11.95 -4.67 15.48
CA ALA A 146 11.17 -4.36 16.68
C ALA A 146 9.70 -4.79 16.56
N THR A 147 9.11 -4.72 15.35
CA THR A 147 7.74 -5.21 15.09
C THR A 147 7.67 -6.73 15.25
N VAL A 148 8.62 -7.47 14.68
CA VAL A 148 8.68 -8.94 14.78
C VAL A 148 8.89 -9.38 16.22
N ASP A 149 9.84 -8.74 16.91
CA ASP A 149 10.16 -9.05 18.31
C ASP A 149 8.97 -8.79 19.23
N ALA A 150 8.25 -7.68 19.02
CA ALA A 150 7.07 -7.35 19.79
C ALA A 150 5.91 -8.34 19.56
N MET A 151 5.69 -8.78 18.32
CA MET A 151 4.69 -9.81 18.00
C MET A 151 5.03 -11.14 18.70
N ALA A 152 6.32 -11.52 18.70
CA ALA A 152 6.80 -12.71 19.39
C ALA A 152 6.62 -12.59 20.92
N ALA A 153 6.97 -11.44 21.51
CA ALA A 153 6.82 -11.17 22.94
C ALA A 153 5.36 -11.21 23.42
N GLU A 154 4.42 -10.83 22.56
CA GLU A 154 2.97 -10.95 22.80
C GLU A 154 2.42 -12.40 22.61
N GLY A 155 3.30 -13.37 22.34
CA GLY A 155 2.92 -14.76 22.08
C GLY A 155 2.21 -14.96 20.72
N ARG A 156 2.39 -14.05 19.78
CA ARG A 156 1.77 -14.04 18.45
C ARG A 156 2.83 -13.90 17.35
N PRO A 157 3.82 -14.79 17.26
CA PRO A 157 4.84 -14.72 16.22
C PRO A 157 4.17 -14.78 14.85
N PHE A 158 4.57 -13.89 13.94
CA PHE A 158 4.01 -13.80 12.60
C PHE A 158 4.95 -14.48 11.59
N LYS A 159 4.38 -15.27 10.69
CA LYS A 159 5.06 -15.85 9.53
C LYS A 159 4.36 -15.45 8.24
N GLY A 160 5.13 -15.04 7.24
CA GLY A 160 4.60 -14.61 5.94
C GLY A 160 5.10 -13.25 5.52
N VAL A 161 4.24 -12.45 4.90
CA VAL A 161 4.58 -11.12 4.39
C VAL A 161 3.97 -10.03 5.26
N ILE A 162 4.81 -9.11 5.76
CA ILE A 162 4.38 -7.86 6.37
C ILE A 162 4.65 -6.71 5.38
N PHE A 163 3.61 -5.95 5.11
CA PHE A 163 3.67 -4.67 4.42
C PHE A 163 3.73 -3.56 5.48
N PHE A 164 4.73 -2.72 5.40
CA PHE A 164 4.88 -1.50 6.19
C PHE A 164 4.50 -0.30 5.31
N GLY A 165 3.39 0.36 5.62
CA GLY A 165 3.08 1.69 5.12
C GLY A 165 3.80 2.71 5.99
N LEU A 166 4.75 3.42 5.42
CA LEU A 166 5.56 4.42 6.12
C LEU A 166 5.20 5.82 5.67
N MET A 167 5.20 6.76 6.61
CA MET A 167 5.20 8.20 6.33
C MET A 167 6.60 8.75 6.65
N LEU A 168 7.28 9.27 5.64
CA LEU A 168 8.54 9.99 5.81
C LEU A 168 8.22 11.42 6.24
N THR A 169 8.16 11.64 7.55
CA THR A 169 7.84 12.95 8.12
C THR A 169 9.11 13.79 8.33
N PRO A 170 8.98 15.11 8.54
CA PRO A 170 10.13 15.95 8.91
C PRO A 170 10.86 15.50 10.20
N ASN A 171 10.18 14.74 11.05
CA ASN A 171 10.71 14.20 12.31
C ASN A 171 11.15 12.73 12.20
N GLY A 172 11.36 12.22 10.98
CA GLY A 172 11.75 10.85 10.69
C GLY A 172 10.60 9.95 10.24
N PRO A 173 10.92 8.70 9.86
CA PRO A 173 9.93 7.73 9.41
C PRO A 173 8.98 7.33 10.54
N LYS A 174 7.68 7.25 10.22
CA LYS A 174 6.64 6.74 11.11
C LYS A 174 5.79 5.69 10.39
N VAL A 175 5.24 4.73 11.12
CA VAL A 175 4.37 3.70 10.55
C VAL A 175 2.95 4.21 10.44
N LEU A 176 2.39 4.22 9.23
CA LEU A 176 0.98 4.53 8.96
C LEU A 176 0.09 3.32 9.21
N GLU A 177 0.52 2.17 8.70
CA GLU A 177 -0.25 0.92 8.77
C GLU A 177 0.64 -0.30 8.56
N TYR A 178 0.14 -1.44 9.02
CA TYR A 178 0.64 -2.76 8.70
C TYR A 178 -0.42 -3.52 7.92
N ASN A 179 0.02 -4.30 6.90
CA ASN A 179 -0.84 -5.27 6.25
C ASN A 179 -0.13 -6.64 6.24
N ALA A 180 -0.89 -7.72 6.53
CA ALA A 180 -0.37 -9.10 6.59
C ALA A 180 -0.50 -9.78 5.21
N ARG A 181 0.02 -9.13 4.17
CA ARG A 181 -0.07 -9.55 2.77
C ARG A 181 0.88 -8.75 1.89
N PHE A 182 1.05 -9.19 0.65
CA PHE A 182 1.66 -8.36 -0.38
C PHE A 182 0.83 -7.11 -0.67
N GLY A 183 1.48 -6.04 -1.12
CA GLY A 183 0.82 -4.86 -1.66
C GLY A 183 0.28 -5.11 -3.07
N ASP A 184 -0.74 -4.39 -3.45
CA ASP A 184 -1.29 -4.34 -4.79
C ASP A 184 -1.65 -2.87 -5.10
N PRO A 185 -0.81 -2.18 -5.90
CA PRO A 185 0.08 -2.71 -6.95
C PRO A 185 1.59 -2.82 -6.59
N GLU A 186 2.02 -2.80 -5.35
CA GLU A 186 3.46 -2.82 -5.00
C GLU A 186 4.15 -4.14 -5.39
N ALA A 187 3.46 -5.28 -5.27
CA ALA A 187 4.01 -6.58 -5.68
C ALA A 187 4.42 -6.59 -7.16
N GLN A 188 3.67 -5.88 -8.00
CA GLN A 188 3.87 -5.80 -9.44
C GLN A 188 5.16 -5.06 -9.85
N VAL A 189 5.82 -4.34 -8.95
CA VAL A 189 7.11 -3.68 -9.19
C VAL A 189 8.23 -4.24 -8.34
N VAL A 190 7.92 -4.84 -7.18
CA VAL A 190 8.91 -5.40 -6.27
C VAL A 190 9.33 -6.80 -6.71
N LEU A 191 8.36 -7.70 -6.92
CA LEU A 191 8.64 -9.11 -7.24
C LEU A 191 9.34 -9.32 -8.59
N PRO A 192 9.03 -8.59 -9.68
CA PRO A 192 9.77 -8.74 -10.94
C PRO A 192 11.25 -8.36 -10.85
N ARG A 193 11.67 -7.69 -9.80
CA ARG A 193 13.07 -7.31 -9.53
C ARG A 193 13.79 -8.26 -8.59
N MET A 194 13.07 -9.21 -7.96
CA MET A 194 13.64 -10.18 -7.04
C MET A 194 14.44 -11.23 -7.79
N LYS A 195 15.68 -11.52 -7.34
CA LYS A 195 16.56 -12.53 -7.96
C LYS A 195 16.35 -13.93 -7.40
N ASN A 196 15.90 -14.03 -6.14
CA ASN A 196 15.66 -15.30 -5.49
C ASN A 196 14.42 -15.99 -6.06
N ASP A 197 14.40 -17.31 -6.03
CA ASP A 197 13.17 -18.06 -6.22
C ASP A 197 12.20 -17.77 -5.05
N ILE A 198 11.01 -17.28 -5.38
CA ILE A 198 10.03 -16.88 -4.38
C ILE A 198 9.55 -18.08 -3.54
N ILE A 199 9.53 -19.29 -4.12
CA ILE A 199 9.10 -20.51 -3.42
C ILE A 199 10.11 -20.86 -2.32
N GLU A 200 11.42 -20.81 -2.63
CA GLU A 200 12.47 -21.05 -1.63
C GLU A 200 12.38 -20.06 -0.46
N VAL A 201 12.11 -18.79 -0.74
CA VAL A 201 11.94 -17.77 0.31
C VAL A 201 10.68 -18.02 1.15
N MET A 202 9.56 -18.40 0.51
CA MET A 202 8.32 -18.72 1.21
C MET A 202 8.46 -19.99 2.08
N GLU A 203 9.15 -21.02 1.58
CA GLU A 203 9.45 -22.21 2.36
C GLU A 203 10.31 -21.87 3.58
N ALA A 204 11.34 -21.04 3.42
CA ALA A 204 12.16 -20.54 4.53
C ALA A 204 11.34 -19.76 5.58
N CYS A 205 10.30 -19.01 5.17
CA CYS A 205 9.38 -18.37 6.12
C CYS A 205 8.61 -19.40 6.95
N VAL A 206 8.13 -20.48 6.32
CA VAL A 206 7.38 -21.55 7.00
C VAL A 206 8.29 -22.32 7.94
N ASP A 207 9.48 -22.69 7.46
CA ASP A 207 10.43 -23.56 8.19
C ASP A 207 11.22 -22.82 9.29
N GLY A 208 11.19 -21.48 9.28
CA GLY A 208 11.93 -20.67 10.26
C GLY A 208 13.42 -20.61 9.99
N THR A 209 13.81 -20.67 8.71
CA THR A 209 15.20 -20.64 8.21
C THR A 209 15.50 -19.41 7.36
N LEU A 210 14.70 -18.37 7.49
CA LEU A 210 14.84 -17.13 6.71
C LEU A 210 16.17 -16.40 6.97
N ASP A 211 16.82 -16.69 8.09
CA ASP A 211 18.16 -16.21 8.40
C ASP A 211 19.24 -16.74 7.43
N GLN A 212 18.98 -17.86 6.75
CA GLN A 212 19.87 -18.46 5.74
C GLN A 212 19.65 -17.88 4.33
N ILE A 213 18.58 -17.10 4.12
CA ILE A 213 18.27 -16.47 2.84
C ILE A 213 18.99 -15.13 2.72
N ASP A 214 19.81 -14.98 1.67
CA ASP A 214 20.32 -13.70 1.20
C ASP A 214 19.37 -13.15 0.15
N LEU A 215 18.43 -12.28 0.58
CA LEU A 215 17.39 -11.72 -0.29
C LEU A 215 17.98 -10.63 -1.19
N GLN A 216 17.97 -10.87 -2.49
CA GLN A 216 18.59 -10.01 -3.49
C GLN A 216 17.60 -9.49 -4.51
N PHE A 217 17.84 -8.26 -4.98
CA PHE A 217 17.07 -7.59 -6.04
C PHE A 217 18.00 -7.17 -7.17
N GLU A 218 17.44 -7.02 -8.37
CA GLU A 218 18.14 -6.44 -9.51
C GLU A 218 18.43 -4.94 -9.24
N ASP A 219 19.57 -4.49 -9.75
CA ASP A 219 19.96 -3.07 -9.70
C ASP A 219 19.35 -2.30 -10.88
N ASN A 220 18.03 -2.32 -10.95
CA ASN A 220 17.21 -1.66 -11.95
C ASN A 220 15.97 -1.05 -11.30
N ALA A 221 15.08 -0.49 -12.08
CA ALA A 221 13.81 0.04 -11.62
C ALA A 221 12.61 -0.63 -12.30
N ALA A 222 11.44 -0.51 -11.69
CA ALA A 222 10.18 -0.93 -12.28
C ALA A 222 9.06 0.08 -11.99
N VAL A 223 8.17 0.28 -12.96
CA VAL A 223 6.97 1.10 -12.83
C VAL A 223 5.77 0.30 -13.30
N CYS A 224 4.70 0.34 -12.52
CA CYS A 224 3.40 -0.24 -12.84
C CYS A 224 2.36 0.85 -13.00
N VAL A 225 1.66 0.86 -14.13
CA VAL A 225 0.50 1.72 -14.40
C VAL A 225 -0.76 0.86 -14.36
N VAL A 226 -1.72 1.21 -13.53
CA VAL A 226 -2.99 0.49 -13.44
C VAL A 226 -3.94 0.99 -14.51
N LEU A 227 -4.44 0.06 -15.35
CA LEU A 227 -5.55 0.29 -16.26
C LEU A 227 -6.84 -0.06 -15.54
N ALA A 228 -7.70 0.92 -15.36
CA ALA A 228 -8.96 0.81 -14.66
C ALA A 228 -10.16 1.00 -15.59
N SER A 229 -11.33 0.56 -15.15
CA SER A 229 -12.61 0.93 -15.77
C SER A 229 -12.97 2.36 -15.37
N ASP A 230 -13.39 3.19 -16.33
CA ASP A 230 -13.82 4.54 -16.03
C ASP A 230 -14.98 4.56 -15.03
N GLY A 231 -14.94 5.51 -14.10
CA GLY A 231 -15.86 5.60 -12.96
C GLY A 231 -15.37 4.91 -11.67
N TYR A 232 -14.29 4.10 -11.74
CA TYR A 232 -13.66 3.55 -10.54
C TYR A 232 -13.13 4.68 -9.62
N PRO A 233 -13.31 4.63 -8.26
CA PRO A 233 -13.75 3.50 -7.43
C PRO A 233 -15.26 3.48 -7.13
N VAL A 234 -16.09 4.30 -7.74
CA VAL A 234 -17.51 4.45 -7.38
C VAL A 234 -18.39 3.44 -8.12
N SER A 235 -18.61 3.66 -9.42
CA SER A 235 -19.39 2.76 -10.27
C SER A 235 -18.77 2.71 -11.65
N TYR A 236 -18.76 1.53 -12.25
CA TYR A 236 -18.15 1.29 -13.54
C TYR A 236 -18.82 0.11 -14.24
N GLU A 237 -18.82 0.14 -15.56
CA GLU A 237 -19.31 -0.97 -16.39
C GLU A 237 -18.27 -2.05 -16.55
N LYS A 238 -18.71 -3.28 -16.83
CA LYS A 238 -17.90 -4.49 -16.96
C LYS A 238 -18.28 -5.24 -18.24
N GLY A 239 -17.42 -6.19 -18.63
CA GLY A 239 -17.72 -7.08 -19.76
C GLY A 239 -17.15 -6.62 -21.10
N PHE A 240 -16.35 -5.55 -21.13
CA PHE A 240 -15.66 -5.09 -22.33
C PHE A 240 -14.48 -6.02 -22.68
N VAL A 241 -14.39 -6.42 -23.94
CA VAL A 241 -13.31 -7.29 -24.43
C VAL A 241 -11.98 -6.53 -24.34
N ILE A 242 -10.98 -7.21 -23.81
CA ILE A 242 -9.60 -6.71 -23.72
C ILE A 242 -8.81 -7.30 -24.89
N SER A 243 -8.12 -6.43 -25.65
CA SER A 243 -7.24 -6.81 -26.75
C SER A 243 -5.80 -6.36 -26.52
N GLY A 244 -4.85 -7.00 -27.17
CA GLY A 244 -3.43 -6.64 -27.14
C GLY A 244 -2.63 -7.29 -26.03
N LEU A 245 -3.21 -8.21 -25.27
CA LEU A 245 -2.50 -8.95 -24.20
C LEU A 245 -1.32 -9.76 -24.78
N GLU A 246 -1.47 -10.27 -26.00
CA GLU A 246 -0.46 -11.02 -26.74
C GLU A 246 0.80 -10.19 -27.07
N ASN A 247 0.72 -8.87 -27.02
CA ASN A 247 1.88 -8.00 -27.26
C ASN A 247 2.94 -8.09 -26.15
N PHE A 248 2.61 -8.68 -25.00
CA PHE A 248 3.54 -8.93 -23.91
C PHE A 248 4.29 -10.28 -24.04
N ASP A 249 3.84 -11.17 -24.92
CA ASP A 249 4.43 -12.49 -25.09
C ASP A 249 5.90 -12.39 -25.55
N GLY A 250 6.80 -13.00 -24.78
CA GLY A 250 8.23 -13.00 -25.07
C GLY A 250 8.94 -11.66 -24.92
N LYS A 251 8.29 -10.64 -24.34
CA LYS A 251 8.90 -9.35 -24.05
C LYS A 251 9.53 -9.35 -22.65
N ASP A 252 10.84 -9.51 -22.59
CA ASP A 252 11.57 -9.44 -21.33
C ASP A 252 11.47 -8.04 -20.71
N GLY A 253 11.25 -7.99 -19.39
CA GLY A 253 11.10 -6.75 -18.64
C GLY A 253 9.73 -6.08 -18.73
N TYR A 254 8.76 -6.67 -19.47
CA TYR A 254 7.39 -6.17 -19.59
C TYR A 254 6.40 -7.21 -19.08
N TYR A 255 5.46 -6.79 -18.26
CA TYR A 255 4.47 -7.65 -17.62
C TYR A 255 3.08 -7.02 -17.68
N CYS A 256 2.06 -7.85 -17.91
CA CYS A 256 0.66 -7.46 -17.82
C CYS A 256 -0.04 -8.33 -16.78
N PHE A 257 -0.20 -7.79 -15.59
CA PHE A 257 -0.82 -8.50 -14.47
C PHE A 257 -2.33 -8.35 -14.50
N HIS A 258 -3.03 -9.48 -14.46
CA HIS A 258 -4.49 -9.50 -14.37
C HIS A 258 -4.95 -9.16 -12.96
N ALA A 259 -5.91 -8.23 -12.86
CA ALA A 259 -6.62 -7.89 -11.63
C ALA A 259 -8.12 -8.18 -11.81
N GLY A 260 -8.92 -7.20 -12.21
CA GLY A 260 -10.33 -7.35 -12.44
C GLY A 260 -10.66 -7.83 -13.85
N THR A 261 -10.27 -9.03 -14.21
CA THR A 261 -10.56 -9.65 -15.53
C THR A 261 -11.33 -10.96 -15.38
N LYS A 262 -11.97 -11.41 -16.46
CA LYS A 262 -12.70 -12.69 -16.54
C LYS A 262 -12.55 -13.28 -17.94
N LEU A 263 -12.31 -14.60 -18.02
CA LEU A 263 -12.37 -15.35 -19.27
C LEU A 263 -13.84 -15.67 -19.61
N THR A 264 -14.23 -15.40 -20.85
CA THR A 264 -15.56 -15.66 -21.41
C THR A 264 -15.45 -16.26 -22.81
N ASP A 265 -16.57 -16.62 -23.42
CA ASP A 265 -16.61 -17.10 -24.83
C ASP A 265 -16.15 -16.03 -25.82
N LYS A 266 -16.15 -14.75 -25.42
CA LYS A 266 -15.66 -13.63 -26.22
C LYS A 266 -14.17 -13.33 -26.01
N GLY A 267 -13.48 -14.13 -25.18
CA GLY A 267 -12.12 -13.90 -24.72
C GLY A 267 -12.07 -13.28 -23.33
N ILE A 268 -10.97 -12.60 -23.02
CA ILE A 268 -10.77 -11.94 -21.71
C ILE A 268 -11.51 -10.59 -21.71
N VAL A 269 -12.31 -10.36 -20.68
CA VAL A 269 -13.11 -9.13 -20.52
C VAL A 269 -12.85 -8.45 -19.19
N THR A 270 -13.18 -7.15 -19.11
CA THR A 270 -13.16 -6.38 -17.85
C THR A 270 -14.18 -6.94 -16.86
N ASN A 271 -13.80 -7.10 -15.59
CA ASN A 271 -14.67 -7.60 -14.52
C ASN A 271 -14.43 -6.92 -13.17
N GLY A 272 -13.69 -5.82 -13.13
CA GLY A 272 -13.37 -5.07 -11.92
C GLY A 272 -13.09 -3.61 -12.18
N GLY A 273 -12.89 -2.85 -11.11
CA GLY A 273 -12.52 -1.44 -11.20
C GLY A 273 -11.07 -1.28 -11.69
N ARG A 274 -10.09 -1.88 -10.98
CA ARG A 274 -8.75 -2.06 -11.50
C ARG A 274 -8.77 -3.32 -12.36
N VAL A 275 -8.38 -3.21 -13.61
CA VAL A 275 -8.52 -4.27 -14.63
C VAL A 275 -7.19 -4.97 -14.85
N LEU A 276 -6.15 -4.20 -15.15
CA LEU A 276 -4.79 -4.71 -15.45
C LEU A 276 -3.74 -3.81 -14.77
N GLY A 277 -2.61 -4.40 -14.40
CA GLY A 277 -1.39 -3.67 -14.03
C GLY A 277 -0.35 -3.86 -15.13
N VAL A 278 -0.02 -2.80 -15.86
CA VAL A 278 1.03 -2.81 -16.88
C VAL A 278 2.34 -2.39 -16.24
N THR A 279 3.28 -3.32 -16.13
CA THR A 279 4.58 -3.10 -15.52
C THR A 279 5.70 -3.18 -16.55
N ALA A 280 6.65 -2.27 -16.45
CA ALA A 280 7.89 -2.37 -17.19
C ALA A 280 9.11 -2.08 -16.32
N LYS A 281 10.21 -2.77 -16.61
CA LYS A 281 11.54 -2.50 -16.04
C LYS A 281 12.30 -1.49 -16.91
N GLY A 282 13.30 -0.84 -16.33
CA GLY A 282 14.25 0.05 -16.98
C GLY A 282 15.53 0.14 -16.18
N ALA A 283 16.61 0.60 -16.76
CA ALA A 283 17.88 0.79 -16.07
C ALA A 283 17.74 1.79 -14.90
N ASP A 284 16.83 2.74 -15.04
CA ASP A 284 16.44 3.69 -13.99
C ASP A 284 14.92 3.92 -13.99
N LEU A 285 14.45 4.71 -13.02
CA LEU A 285 13.02 5.00 -12.85
C LEU A 285 12.42 5.79 -14.03
N LYS A 286 13.20 6.64 -14.70
CA LYS A 286 12.71 7.44 -15.84
C LYS A 286 12.48 6.54 -17.05
N GLU A 287 13.42 5.66 -17.33
CA GLU A 287 13.27 4.65 -18.38
C GLU A 287 12.14 3.67 -18.08
N ALA A 288 12.08 3.12 -16.86
CA ALA A 288 11.00 2.22 -16.46
C ALA A 288 9.62 2.87 -16.61
N ARG A 289 9.48 4.16 -16.24
CA ARG A 289 8.26 4.94 -16.41
C ARG A 289 7.90 5.10 -17.89
N ALA A 290 8.85 5.51 -18.71
CA ALA A 290 8.61 5.66 -20.14
C ALA A 290 8.19 4.34 -20.80
N ASN A 291 8.86 3.25 -20.45
CA ASN A 291 8.56 1.90 -20.93
C ASN A 291 7.16 1.45 -20.49
N ALA A 292 6.77 1.66 -19.23
CA ALA A 292 5.46 1.28 -18.71
C ALA A 292 4.34 2.03 -19.45
N TYR A 293 4.45 3.34 -19.61
CA TYR A 293 3.45 4.12 -20.35
C TYR A 293 3.38 3.73 -21.82
N ALA A 294 4.51 3.49 -22.49
CA ALA A 294 4.51 2.98 -23.87
C ALA A 294 3.78 1.63 -23.98
N ALA A 295 3.96 0.75 -23.00
CA ALA A 295 3.29 -0.55 -22.99
C ALA A 295 1.78 -0.46 -22.69
N THR A 296 1.29 0.59 -22.03
CA THR A 296 -0.17 0.79 -21.84
C THR A 296 -0.91 0.97 -23.16
N GLU A 297 -0.22 1.45 -24.20
CA GLU A 297 -0.81 1.64 -25.53
C GLU A 297 -1.00 0.31 -26.29
N TRP A 298 -0.36 -0.77 -25.83
CA TRP A 298 -0.55 -2.10 -26.43
C TRP A 298 -1.91 -2.70 -26.08
N ILE A 299 -2.54 -2.22 -24.99
CA ILE A 299 -3.81 -2.72 -24.45
C ILE A 299 -4.96 -1.80 -24.83
N SER A 300 -6.05 -2.38 -25.32
CA SER A 300 -7.28 -1.67 -25.60
C SER A 300 -8.48 -2.38 -25.01
N PHE A 301 -9.34 -1.62 -24.36
CA PHE A 301 -10.71 -1.99 -24.01
C PHE A 301 -11.56 -0.71 -23.89
N GLU A 302 -12.86 -0.84 -24.13
CA GLU A 302 -13.79 0.26 -23.97
C GLU A 302 -13.82 0.73 -22.51
N ASN A 303 -13.91 2.03 -22.27
CA ASN A 303 -13.83 2.72 -20.99
C ASN A 303 -12.49 2.57 -20.24
N LYS A 304 -11.39 2.30 -20.96
CA LYS A 304 -10.05 2.29 -20.36
C LYS A 304 -9.72 3.65 -19.74
N TYR A 305 -9.38 3.63 -18.46
CA TYR A 305 -8.91 4.77 -17.69
C TYR A 305 -7.58 4.46 -17.02
N MET A 306 -6.69 5.43 -16.96
CA MET A 306 -5.44 5.36 -16.20
C MET A 306 -5.01 6.76 -15.75
N ARG A 307 -4.15 6.85 -14.76
CA ARG A 307 -3.44 8.08 -14.43
C ARG A 307 -2.27 8.27 -15.38
N HIS A 308 -1.94 9.54 -15.69
CA HIS A 308 -0.84 9.94 -16.58
C HIS A 308 0.38 10.48 -15.82
N ASP A 309 0.28 10.55 -14.50
CA ASP A 309 1.30 11.13 -13.62
C ASP A 309 1.94 10.13 -12.65
N ILE A 310 1.77 8.81 -12.88
CA ILE A 310 2.43 7.79 -12.07
C ILE A 310 3.95 7.99 -12.15
N GLY A 311 4.58 8.08 -10.99
CA GLY A 311 6.02 8.32 -10.89
C GLY A 311 6.46 9.73 -11.22
N LYS A 312 5.56 10.73 -11.34
CA LYS A 312 5.96 12.13 -11.58
C LYS A 312 6.93 12.66 -10.50
N ALA A 313 6.76 12.20 -9.26
CA ALA A 313 7.65 12.56 -8.16
C ALA A 313 9.13 12.15 -8.37
N ILE A 314 9.40 11.23 -9.31
CA ILE A 314 10.77 10.86 -9.71
C ILE A 314 11.54 12.06 -10.29
N ASP A 315 10.82 12.99 -10.91
CA ASP A 315 11.43 14.18 -11.51
C ASP A 315 11.86 15.22 -10.45
N GLU A 316 11.44 15.01 -9.18
CA GLU A 316 11.75 15.87 -8.02
C GLU A 316 12.92 15.34 -7.18
N ALA A 317 13.41 14.12 -7.48
CA ALA A 317 14.41 13.39 -6.69
C ALA A 317 15.86 13.61 -7.18
#